data_ecb2245078edf0e946cb4a415361b52d
#
_entry.id   ecb2245078edf0e946cb4a415361b52d
#
_cell.length_a   1.000
_cell.length_b   1.000
_cell.length_c   1.000
_cell.angle_alpha   90.00
_cell.angle_beta   90.00
_cell.angle_gamma   90.00
#
_symmetry.space_group_name_H-M   'P 1'
#
loop_
_entity.id
_entity.type
_entity.pdbx_description
1 polymer ?
#
loop_
_entity_poly.entity_id
_entity_poly.type
_entity_poly.pdbx_seq_one_letter_code
_entity_poly.pdbx_strand_id
1 'polypeptide(L)'
;CGWLSDCPRCDARQTLHKFSGLLWCHHCGAQRPLPRSCPACGAEDLHPLGQGTEQLEGFLARRFPDYPLIRVDRDATARKGSLEALLERLHAAEAALLVGTQMLAKGHHFPRVTLVGVLDADGGLYSADFRATERMAQLLVQVAGRAGRGDRPGRVLIQTRYPDHPLLQTLVRKGYRAFAEQALLERRAAAMPPFSHQALMRADATRQEYARALLEQVVERAAALGVEGVEMWGPVPAPMARRAGRHRVHLLFQANRREALHALLQRLPAEIADMGAAKRVRWSLDVDPVDLY
;
A
#
# COMPACT_ATOMS: atom_id res chain seq x y z
N CYS A 1 21.72 18.00 1.53
CA CYS A 1 20.87 19.07 2.06
C CYS A 1 19.45 18.60 2.45
N GLY A 2 19.11 17.33 2.26
CA GLY A 2 17.80 16.77 2.58
C GLY A 2 16.69 17.03 1.54
N TRP A 3 17.01 17.63 0.40
CA TRP A 3 16.02 17.79 -0.68
C TRP A 3 15.55 16.42 -1.20
N LEU A 4 14.24 16.31 -1.38
CA LEU A 4 13.58 15.13 -1.95
C LEU A 4 12.74 15.56 -3.15
N SER A 5 12.64 14.69 -4.15
CA SER A 5 11.84 14.94 -5.34
C SER A 5 10.36 14.65 -5.06
N ASP A 6 9.63 15.67 -4.59
CA ASP A 6 8.20 15.57 -4.38
C ASP A 6 7.43 15.77 -5.70
N CYS A 7 6.28 15.09 -5.81
CA CYS A 7 5.40 15.26 -6.94
C CYS A 7 4.66 16.61 -6.87
N PRO A 8 4.63 17.42 -7.95
CA PRO A 8 3.92 18.70 -7.93
C PRO A 8 2.40 18.54 -7.80
N ARG A 9 1.85 17.33 -8.03
CA ARG A 9 0.41 17.05 -8.05
C ARG A 9 -0.06 16.08 -6.95
N CYS A 10 0.85 15.44 -6.21
CA CYS A 10 0.52 14.47 -5.17
C CYS A 10 1.38 14.69 -3.94
N ASP A 11 0.89 14.31 -2.78
CA ASP A 11 1.69 14.21 -1.55
C ASP A 11 2.47 12.88 -1.56
N ALA A 12 3.32 12.75 -2.55
CA ALA A 12 4.13 11.57 -2.77
C ALA A 12 5.46 11.94 -3.41
N ARG A 13 6.48 11.17 -3.13
CA ARG A 13 7.79 11.30 -3.76
C ARG A 13 7.77 10.70 -5.15
N GLN A 14 8.55 11.29 -6.05
CA GLN A 14 8.79 10.74 -7.37
C GLN A 14 9.89 9.68 -7.30
N THR A 15 9.75 8.64 -8.10
CA THR A 15 10.75 7.58 -8.24
C THR A 15 11.65 7.89 -9.43
N LEU A 16 12.96 7.75 -9.27
CA LEU A 16 13.91 7.87 -10.37
C LEU A 16 13.92 6.58 -11.19
N HIS A 17 13.59 6.70 -12.46
CA HIS A 17 13.79 5.66 -13.48
C HIS A 17 15.12 5.88 -14.17
N LYS A 18 16.17 5.18 -13.73
CA LYS A 18 17.55 5.43 -14.14
C LYS A 18 17.77 5.31 -15.65
N PHE A 19 17.16 4.32 -16.30
CA PHE A 19 17.31 4.09 -17.75
C PHE A 19 16.74 5.23 -18.61
N SER A 20 15.66 5.86 -18.16
CA SER A 20 15.04 6.98 -18.87
C SER A 20 15.50 8.35 -18.39
N GLY A 21 16.19 8.44 -17.25
CA GLY A 21 16.56 9.69 -16.60
C GLY A 21 15.37 10.52 -16.11
N LEU A 22 14.23 9.87 -15.89
CA LEU A 22 12.98 10.51 -15.51
C LEU A 22 12.65 10.29 -14.03
N LEU A 23 12.15 11.33 -13.40
CA LEU A 23 11.46 11.29 -12.12
C LEU A 23 9.97 11.08 -12.37
N TRP A 24 9.40 9.99 -11.86
CA TRP A 24 8.03 9.58 -12.16
C TRP A 24 7.21 9.40 -10.89
N CYS A 25 6.02 9.99 -10.85
CA CYS A 25 5.05 9.75 -9.79
C CYS A 25 4.12 8.59 -10.17
N HIS A 26 4.23 7.46 -9.49
CA HIS A 26 3.39 6.27 -9.73
C HIS A 26 1.92 6.44 -9.33
N HIS A 27 1.56 7.55 -8.62
CA HIS A 27 0.16 7.82 -8.24
C HIS A 27 -0.63 8.58 -9.28
N CYS A 28 0.02 9.49 -10.03
CA CYS A 28 -0.68 10.33 -11.02
C CYS A 28 -0.04 10.32 -12.41
N GLY A 29 1.05 9.58 -12.60
CA GLY A 29 1.77 9.50 -13.86
C GLY A 29 2.61 10.74 -14.23
N ALA A 30 2.68 11.76 -13.37
CA ALA A 30 3.47 12.95 -13.66
C ALA A 30 4.96 12.59 -13.78
N GLN A 31 5.60 13.04 -14.86
CA GLN A 31 7.00 12.81 -15.17
C GLN A 31 7.73 14.13 -15.34
N ARG A 32 9.01 14.16 -14.98
CA ARG A 32 9.94 15.26 -15.29
C ARG A 32 11.35 14.71 -15.40
N PRO A 33 12.25 15.39 -16.14
CA PRO A 33 13.66 15.03 -16.19
C PRO A 33 14.31 15.12 -14.80
N LEU A 34 15.32 14.26 -14.55
CA LEU A 34 16.18 14.42 -13.39
C LEU A 34 16.91 15.76 -13.50
N PRO A 35 16.85 16.66 -12.50
CA PRO A 35 17.60 17.90 -12.53
C PRO A 35 19.11 17.62 -12.50
N ARG A 36 19.91 18.44 -13.19
CA ARG A 36 21.38 18.32 -13.22
C ARG A 36 22.02 18.67 -11.88
N SER A 37 21.40 19.60 -11.15
CA SER A 37 21.82 20.02 -9.80
C SER A 37 20.63 20.08 -8.88
N CYS A 38 20.90 19.99 -7.58
CA CYS A 38 19.87 20.09 -6.54
C CYS A 38 19.14 21.43 -6.59
N PRO A 39 17.81 21.46 -6.74
CA PRO A 39 17.07 22.72 -6.78
C PRO A 39 17.12 23.53 -5.47
N ALA A 40 17.48 22.90 -4.35
CA ALA A 40 17.54 23.56 -3.05
C ALA A 40 18.92 24.12 -2.71
N CYS A 41 20.02 23.43 -3.05
CA CYS A 41 21.38 23.84 -2.64
C CYS A 41 22.39 23.92 -3.81
N GLY A 42 21.99 23.62 -5.04
CA GLY A 42 22.86 23.69 -6.22
C GLY A 42 23.87 22.53 -6.36
N ALA A 43 23.97 21.62 -5.40
CA ALA A 43 24.91 20.48 -5.50
C ALA A 43 24.57 19.59 -6.70
N GLU A 44 25.61 19.16 -7.45
CA GLU A 44 25.42 18.30 -8.63
C GLU A 44 25.33 16.82 -8.27
N ASP A 45 25.66 16.46 -7.03
CA ASP A 45 25.68 15.08 -6.54
C ASP A 45 24.31 14.69 -5.93
N LEU A 46 23.41 14.24 -6.78
CA LEU A 46 22.08 13.75 -6.41
C LEU A 46 22.10 12.24 -6.22
N HIS A 47 21.86 11.80 -4.98
CA HIS A 47 21.79 10.38 -4.66
C HIS A 47 20.35 9.87 -4.65
N PRO A 48 20.05 8.75 -5.34
CA PRO A 48 18.75 8.09 -5.18
C PRO A 48 18.62 7.52 -3.78
N LEU A 49 17.51 7.86 -3.09
CA LEU A 49 17.16 7.30 -1.79
C LEU A 49 16.12 6.20 -1.94
N GLY A 50 16.23 5.16 -1.11
CA GLY A 50 15.29 4.04 -1.06
C GLY A 50 15.85 2.78 -1.73
N GLN A 51 15.21 1.65 -1.45
CA GLN A 51 15.57 0.35 -2.00
C GLN A 51 14.63 -0.01 -3.17
N GLY A 52 14.66 0.77 -4.23
CA GLY A 52 13.95 0.43 -5.46
C GLY A 52 14.50 -0.87 -6.07
N THR A 53 13.66 -1.63 -6.80
CA THR A 53 14.05 -2.88 -7.46
C THR A 53 15.25 -2.71 -8.38
N GLU A 54 15.38 -1.57 -9.08
CA GLU A 54 16.54 -1.24 -9.91
C GLU A 54 17.84 -1.04 -9.12
N GLN A 55 17.76 -0.43 -7.93
CA GLN A 55 18.93 -0.24 -7.09
C GLN A 55 19.40 -1.57 -6.49
N LEU A 56 18.44 -2.38 -6.04
CA LEU A 56 18.71 -3.74 -5.55
C LEU A 56 19.30 -4.62 -6.66
N GLU A 57 18.75 -4.55 -7.86
CA GLU A 57 19.28 -5.21 -9.07
C GLU A 57 20.74 -4.84 -9.28
N GLY A 58 21.06 -3.54 -9.33
CA GLY A 58 22.44 -3.07 -9.54
C GLY A 58 23.39 -3.46 -8.40
N PHE A 59 22.92 -3.53 -7.15
CA PHE A 59 23.72 -4.01 -6.03
C PHE A 59 24.02 -5.51 -6.15
N LEU A 60 22.99 -6.32 -6.40
CA LEU A 60 23.12 -7.77 -6.51
C LEU A 60 23.95 -8.17 -7.73
N ALA A 61 23.82 -7.50 -8.86
CA ALA A 61 24.65 -7.76 -10.04
C ALA A 61 26.15 -7.56 -9.77
N ARG A 62 26.52 -6.57 -8.98
CA ARG A 62 27.92 -6.36 -8.56
C ARG A 62 28.41 -7.36 -7.52
N ARG A 63 27.50 -7.80 -6.63
CA ARG A 63 27.84 -8.70 -5.53
C ARG A 63 27.89 -10.17 -5.95
N PHE A 64 27.11 -10.52 -6.97
CA PHE A 64 26.95 -11.89 -7.48
C PHE A 64 27.03 -11.90 -9.01
N PRO A 65 28.20 -11.55 -9.61
CA PRO A 65 28.35 -11.40 -11.06
C PRO A 65 28.17 -12.71 -11.83
N ASP A 66 28.41 -13.84 -11.19
CA ASP A 66 28.36 -15.18 -11.81
C ASP A 66 26.94 -15.75 -11.92
N TYR A 67 25.95 -15.06 -11.34
CA TYR A 67 24.57 -15.56 -11.32
C TYR A 67 23.65 -14.67 -12.18
N PRO A 68 22.84 -15.29 -13.06
CA PRO A 68 21.84 -14.54 -13.81
C PRO A 68 20.88 -13.82 -12.84
N LEU A 69 20.72 -12.52 -13.06
CA LEU A 69 19.79 -11.68 -12.30
C LEU A 69 18.55 -11.39 -13.15
N ILE A 70 17.38 -11.67 -12.62
CA ILE A 70 16.10 -11.53 -13.28
C ILE A 70 15.21 -10.60 -12.43
N ARG A 71 14.86 -9.45 -12.99
CA ARG A 71 13.93 -8.51 -12.36
C ARG A 71 12.50 -8.76 -12.86
N VAL A 72 11.56 -8.88 -11.92
CA VAL A 72 10.13 -9.05 -12.18
C VAL A 72 9.37 -7.99 -11.40
N ASP A 73 9.09 -6.89 -12.04
CA ASP A 73 8.24 -5.83 -11.53
C ASP A 73 7.27 -5.37 -12.61
N ARG A 74 6.42 -4.40 -12.28
CA ARG A 74 5.40 -3.89 -13.20
C ARG A 74 6.00 -3.32 -14.49
N ASP A 75 7.16 -2.69 -14.39
CA ASP A 75 7.81 -2.05 -15.55
C ASP A 75 8.49 -3.10 -16.43
N ALA A 76 9.17 -4.09 -15.85
CA ALA A 76 9.79 -5.20 -16.57
C ALA A 76 8.77 -6.10 -17.27
N THR A 77 7.53 -6.17 -16.76
CA THR A 77 6.46 -7.04 -17.27
C THR A 77 5.37 -6.29 -18.04
N ALA A 78 5.56 -5.01 -18.34
CA ALA A 78 4.55 -4.17 -18.99
C ALA A 78 4.23 -4.57 -20.45
N ARG A 79 5.15 -5.25 -21.13
CA ARG A 79 4.94 -5.72 -22.52
C ARG A 79 4.38 -7.12 -22.53
N LYS A 80 3.43 -7.38 -23.43
CA LYS A 80 2.87 -8.73 -23.64
C LYS A 80 3.98 -9.72 -23.99
N GLY A 81 4.00 -10.87 -23.32
CA GLY A 81 4.99 -11.92 -23.52
C GLY A 81 6.33 -11.74 -22.76
N SER A 82 6.54 -10.57 -22.11
CA SER A 82 7.80 -10.33 -21.38
C SER A 82 7.94 -11.19 -20.14
N LEU A 83 6.84 -11.48 -19.47
CA LEU A 83 6.84 -12.32 -18.27
C LEU A 83 7.15 -13.77 -18.61
N GLU A 84 6.55 -14.31 -19.67
CA GLU A 84 6.80 -15.67 -20.18
C GLU A 84 8.27 -15.84 -20.54
N ALA A 85 8.85 -14.89 -21.28
CA ALA A 85 10.27 -14.93 -21.64
C ALA A 85 11.20 -14.85 -20.41
N LEU A 86 10.82 -14.08 -19.36
CA LEU A 86 11.57 -14.02 -18.10
C LEU A 86 11.51 -15.36 -17.35
N LEU A 87 10.33 -16.00 -17.34
CA LEU A 87 10.15 -17.32 -16.71
C LEU A 87 10.91 -18.43 -17.44
N GLU A 88 10.95 -18.42 -18.78
CA GLU A 88 11.77 -19.35 -19.58
C GLU A 88 13.26 -19.23 -19.25
N ARG A 89 13.77 -18.01 -19.17
CA ARG A 89 15.16 -17.75 -18.76
C ARG A 89 15.45 -18.27 -17.35
N LEU A 90 14.51 -18.10 -16.42
CA LEU A 90 14.63 -18.60 -15.05
C LEU A 90 14.65 -20.14 -15.02
N HIS A 91 13.80 -20.79 -15.80
CA HIS A 91 13.75 -22.25 -15.87
C HIS A 91 14.98 -22.84 -16.53
N ALA A 92 15.58 -22.17 -17.49
CA ALA A 92 16.81 -22.60 -18.16
C ALA A 92 18.06 -22.44 -17.28
N ALA A 93 18.05 -21.54 -16.30
CA ALA A 93 19.20 -21.31 -15.43
C ALA A 93 19.32 -22.41 -14.33
N GLU A 94 20.53 -22.90 -14.08
CA GLU A 94 20.82 -23.80 -12.97
C GLU A 94 20.64 -23.10 -11.60
N ALA A 95 21.12 -21.87 -11.49
CA ALA A 95 20.91 -20.99 -10.35
C ALA A 95 20.70 -19.56 -10.85
N ALA A 96 19.80 -18.81 -10.20
CA ALA A 96 19.49 -17.43 -10.55
C ALA A 96 19.07 -16.61 -9.33
N LEU A 97 19.25 -15.31 -9.43
CA LEU A 97 18.71 -14.32 -8.48
C LEU A 97 17.44 -13.70 -9.09
N LEU A 98 16.36 -13.73 -8.32
CA LEU A 98 15.08 -13.15 -8.72
C LEU A 98 14.76 -11.95 -7.83
N VAL A 99 14.58 -10.79 -8.42
CA VAL A 99 14.26 -9.55 -7.72
C VAL A 99 12.90 -9.03 -8.17
N GLY A 100 12.05 -8.65 -7.24
CA GLY A 100 10.77 -8.07 -7.61
C GLY A 100 9.95 -7.58 -6.43
N THR A 101 8.74 -7.16 -6.74
CA THR A 101 7.76 -6.69 -5.77
C THR A 101 6.80 -7.82 -5.37
N GLN A 102 5.69 -7.48 -4.73
CA GLN A 102 4.61 -8.42 -4.38
C GLN A 102 4.09 -9.26 -5.56
N MET A 103 4.38 -8.86 -6.79
CA MET A 103 4.03 -9.65 -7.99
C MET A 103 4.66 -11.04 -7.99
N LEU A 104 5.87 -11.19 -7.44
CA LEU A 104 6.54 -12.49 -7.29
C LEU A 104 5.82 -13.43 -6.32
N ALA A 105 5.13 -12.87 -5.33
CA ALA A 105 4.39 -13.67 -4.36
C ALA A 105 3.09 -14.26 -4.96
N LYS A 106 2.54 -13.65 -6.02
CA LYS A 106 1.25 -14.02 -6.60
C LYS A 106 1.39 -14.78 -7.92
N GLY A 107 0.75 -15.94 -8.02
CA GLY A 107 0.44 -16.59 -9.30
C GLY A 107 1.52 -17.40 -9.98
N HIS A 108 2.79 -17.28 -9.65
CA HIS A 108 3.88 -18.01 -10.34
C HIS A 108 4.43 -19.16 -9.51
N HIS A 109 4.73 -20.26 -10.18
CA HIS A 109 5.30 -21.45 -9.56
C HIS A 109 6.82 -21.45 -9.74
N PHE A 110 7.56 -21.41 -8.62
CA PHE A 110 9.02 -21.46 -8.59
C PHE A 110 9.47 -22.68 -7.75
N PRO A 111 9.52 -23.88 -8.32
CA PRO A 111 9.74 -25.12 -7.54
C PRO A 111 11.15 -25.24 -6.95
N ARG A 112 12.13 -24.55 -7.52
CA ARG A 112 13.55 -24.64 -7.12
C ARG A 112 14.02 -23.49 -6.22
N VAL A 113 13.11 -22.66 -5.68
CA VAL A 113 13.48 -21.59 -4.76
C VAL A 113 13.89 -22.15 -3.41
N THR A 114 15.15 -21.94 -3.03
CA THR A 114 15.72 -22.37 -1.75
C THR A 114 15.90 -21.25 -0.75
N LEU A 115 15.95 -20.00 -1.21
CA LEU A 115 16.10 -18.82 -0.36
C LEU A 115 15.15 -17.72 -0.80
N VAL A 116 14.44 -17.11 0.14
CA VAL A 116 13.65 -15.90 -0.06
C VAL A 116 14.08 -14.82 0.92
N GLY A 117 14.42 -13.63 0.41
CA GLY A 117 14.68 -12.44 1.20
C GLY A 117 13.51 -11.45 1.11
N VAL A 118 12.93 -11.08 2.23
CA VAL A 118 11.93 -10.01 2.31
C VAL A 118 12.61 -8.78 2.89
N LEU A 119 12.70 -7.72 2.08
CA LEU A 119 13.31 -6.47 2.49
C LEU A 119 12.25 -5.49 2.98
N ASP A 120 12.58 -4.77 4.06
CA ASP A 120 11.73 -3.71 4.64
C ASP A 120 10.29 -4.18 4.98
N ALA A 121 10.19 -5.11 5.92
CA ALA A 121 8.89 -5.58 6.42
C ALA A 121 8.17 -4.57 7.33
N ASP A 122 8.84 -3.48 7.73
CA ASP A 122 8.38 -2.57 8.78
C ASP A 122 7.15 -1.75 8.37
N GLY A 123 7.01 -1.43 7.08
CA GLY A 123 5.85 -0.70 6.56
C GLY A 123 4.50 -1.38 6.82
N GLY A 124 4.50 -2.72 6.98
CA GLY A 124 3.31 -3.48 7.37
C GLY A 124 3.02 -3.47 8.87
N LEU A 125 4.04 -3.25 9.71
CA LEU A 125 3.88 -3.25 11.18
C LEU A 125 3.32 -1.93 11.72
N TYR A 126 3.70 -0.80 11.11
CA TYR A 126 3.42 0.55 11.60
C TYR A 126 2.63 1.39 10.59
N SER A 127 1.58 0.83 10.04
CA SER A 127 0.67 1.54 9.15
C SER A 127 -0.54 2.08 9.91
N ALA A 128 -1.08 3.21 9.46
CA ALA A 128 -2.39 3.70 9.93
C ALA A 128 -3.57 2.81 9.49
N ASP A 129 -3.34 1.91 8.54
CA ASP A 129 -4.33 0.93 8.12
C ASP A 129 -4.24 -0.34 9.00
N PHE A 130 -5.27 -0.61 9.77
CA PHE A 130 -5.33 -1.76 10.68
C PHE A 130 -5.17 -3.13 9.98
N ARG A 131 -5.37 -3.18 8.65
CA ARG A 131 -5.17 -4.39 7.84
C ARG A 131 -3.75 -4.54 7.30
N ALA A 132 -2.90 -3.53 7.47
CA ALA A 132 -1.54 -3.58 6.92
C ALA A 132 -0.71 -4.73 7.50
N THR A 133 -0.80 -4.96 8.80
CA THR A 133 -0.11 -6.06 9.48
C THR A 133 -0.60 -7.43 9.00
N GLU A 134 -1.90 -7.57 8.78
CA GLU A 134 -2.47 -8.80 8.20
C GLU A 134 -1.99 -9.03 6.77
N ARG A 135 -2.00 -7.98 5.93
CA ARG A 135 -1.48 -8.07 4.54
C ARG A 135 0.00 -8.42 4.50
N MET A 136 0.79 -7.85 5.42
CA MET A 136 2.21 -8.22 5.57
C MET A 136 2.34 -9.71 5.93
N ALA A 137 1.60 -10.18 6.93
CA ALA A 137 1.64 -11.58 7.33
C ALA A 137 1.22 -12.53 6.21
N GLN A 138 0.16 -12.21 5.46
CA GLN A 138 -0.27 -12.96 4.28
C GLN A 138 0.83 -13.00 3.22
N LEU A 139 1.49 -11.86 2.95
CA LEU A 139 2.61 -11.81 2.03
C LEU A 139 3.75 -12.70 2.50
N LEU A 140 4.17 -12.61 3.76
CA LEU A 140 5.24 -13.42 4.33
C LEU A 140 4.94 -14.92 4.22
N VAL A 141 3.71 -15.34 4.50
CA VAL A 141 3.28 -16.75 4.35
C VAL A 141 3.29 -17.19 2.88
N GLN A 142 2.82 -16.33 1.97
CA GLN A 142 2.84 -16.64 0.54
C GLN A 142 4.26 -16.83 0.02
N VAL A 143 5.19 -15.96 0.44
CA VAL A 143 6.61 -16.04 0.03
C VAL A 143 7.29 -17.23 0.69
N ALA A 144 7.01 -17.48 1.98
CA ALA A 144 7.52 -18.64 2.70
C ALA A 144 7.09 -19.96 2.03
N GLY A 145 5.82 -20.03 1.60
CA GLY A 145 5.30 -21.15 0.84
C GLY A 145 5.91 -21.32 -0.55
N ARG A 146 6.78 -20.44 -1.02
CA ARG A 146 7.56 -20.59 -2.28
C ARG A 146 8.90 -21.26 -2.05
N ALA A 147 9.51 -21.06 -0.87
CA ALA A 147 10.76 -21.68 -0.53
C ALA A 147 10.57 -23.16 -0.14
N GLY A 148 11.42 -24.05 -0.63
CA GLY A 148 11.48 -25.45 -0.18
C GLY A 148 10.35 -26.35 -0.70
N ARG A 149 9.79 -26.08 -1.87
CA ARG A 149 8.79 -26.97 -2.51
C ARG A 149 9.37 -28.19 -3.24
N GLY A 150 10.67 -28.21 -3.43
CA GLY A 150 11.39 -29.37 -3.99
C GLY A 150 12.05 -30.22 -2.89
N ASP A 151 13.02 -31.03 -3.28
CA ASP A 151 13.77 -31.93 -2.38
C ASP A 151 14.74 -31.17 -1.43
N ARG A 152 14.84 -29.85 -1.54
CA ARG A 152 15.74 -29.03 -0.73
C ARG A 152 14.94 -28.15 0.25
N PRO A 153 15.36 -28.08 1.53
CA PRO A 153 14.70 -27.20 2.51
C PRO A 153 14.84 -25.72 2.11
N GLY A 154 13.76 -24.98 2.21
CA GLY A 154 13.75 -23.55 1.95
C GLY A 154 14.04 -22.70 3.19
N ARG A 155 14.66 -21.55 2.98
CA ARG A 155 14.91 -20.54 4.02
C ARG A 155 14.23 -19.22 3.66
N VAL A 156 13.69 -18.53 4.68
CA VAL A 156 13.13 -17.18 4.52
C VAL A 156 13.87 -16.25 5.47
N LEU A 157 14.40 -15.17 4.94
CA LEU A 157 15.03 -14.09 5.69
C LEU A 157 14.13 -12.87 5.64
N ILE A 158 13.79 -12.31 6.80
CA ILE A 158 12.96 -11.12 6.93
C ILE A 158 13.81 -9.99 7.49
N GLN A 159 14.01 -8.94 6.72
CA GLN A 159 14.70 -7.75 7.17
C GLN A 159 13.69 -6.83 7.86
N THR A 160 13.96 -6.53 9.13
CA THR A 160 13.14 -5.63 9.97
C THR A 160 14.01 -4.92 11.00
N ARG A 161 13.60 -3.73 11.43
CA ARG A 161 14.17 -3.00 12.58
C ARG A 161 13.57 -3.47 13.91
N TYR A 162 12.48 -4.24 13.84
CA TYR A 162 11.71 -4.68 15.01
C TYR A 162 11.60 -6.22 15.06
N PRO A 163 12.74 -6.94 15.15
CA PRO A 163 12.74 -8.39 15.12
C PRO A 163 11.91 -9.02 16.27
N ASP A 164 11.83 -8.33 17.40
CA ASP A 164 11.11 -8.81 18.60
C ASP A 164 9.64 -8.40 18.64
N HIS A 165 9.10 -7.81 17.56
CA HIS A 165 7.69 -7.42 17.52
C HIS A 165 6.78 -8.64 17.76
N PRO A 166 5.85 -8.60 18.76
CA PRO A 166 5.09 -9.79 19.20
C PRO A 166 4.35 -10.50 18.08
N LEU A 167 3.66 -9.76 17.20
CA LEU A 167 2.94 -10.34 16.06
C LEU A 167 3.89 -11.01 15.07
N LEU A 168 5.06 -10.41 14.80
CA LEU A 168 6.06 -10.98 13.89
C LEU A 168 6.63 -12.28 14.48
N GLN A 169 6.98 -12.28 15.76
CA GLN A 169 7.46 -13.47 16.46
C GLN A 169 6.41 -14.58 16.52
N THR A 170 5.15 -14.21 16.72
CA THR A 170 4.05 -15.18 16.70
C THR A 170 3.89 -15.80 15.31
N LEU A 171 3.95 -14.99 14.25
CA LEU A 171 3.89 -15.47 12.87
C LEU A 171 5.03 -16.46 12.56
N VAL A 172 6.25 -16.08 12.93
CA VAL A 172 7.46 -16.90 12.61
C VAL A 172 7.49 -18.20 13.41
N ARG A 173 7.15 -18.17 14.71
CA ARG A 173 7.27 -19.33 15.61
C ARG A 173 6.05 -20.24 15.62
N LYS A 174 4.84 -19.66 15.50
CA LYS A 174 3.57 -20.38 15.69
C LYS A 174 2.69 -20.42 14.44
N GLY A 175 3.11 -19.72 13.37
CA GLY A 175 2.42 -19.68 12.09
C GLY A 175 1.25 -18.72 12.03
N TYR A 176 0.60 -18.68 10.84
CA TYR A 176 -0.42 -17.70 10.50
C TYR A 176 -1.68 -17.78 11.38
N ARG A 177 -2.09 -19.00 11.77
CA ARG A 177 -3.28 -19.17 12.61
C ARG A 177 -3.14 -18.44 13.96
N ALA A 178 -2.03 -18.70 14.67
CA ALA A 178 -1.77 -18.05 15.95
C ALA A 178 -1.60 -16.52 15.82
N PHE A 179 -0.97 -16.07 14.72
CA PHE A 179 -0.91 -14.65 14.38
C PHE A 179 -2.31 -14.05 14.21
N ALA A 180 -3.19 -14.70 13.43
CA ALA A 180 -4.54 -14.21 13.17
C ALA A 180 -5.39 -14.15 14.46
N GLU A 181 -5.27 -15.16 15.32
CA GLU A 181 -5.95 -15.18 16.64
C GLU A 181 -5.50 -14.00 17.51
N GLN A 182 -4.19 -13.74 17.59
CA GLN A 182 -3.65 -12.59 18.33
C GLN A 182 -4.10 -11.25 17.72
N ALA A 183 -4.03 -11.09 16.41
CA ALA A 183 -4.46 -9.87 15.71
C ALA A 183 -5.98 -9.61 15.92
N LEU A 184 -6.80 -10.66 15.98
CA LEU A 184 -8.23 -10.54 16.28
C LEU A 184 -8.49 -10.08 17.72
N LEU A 185 -7.68 -10.51 18.70
CA LEU A 185 -7.81 -10.01 20.08
C LEU A 185 -7.52 -8.51 20.16
N GLU A 186 -6.47 -8.04 19.46
CA GLU A 186 -6.13 -6.62 19.39
C GLU A 186 -7.23 -5.80 18.72
N ARG A 187 -7.81 -6.30 17.60
CA ARG A 187 -8.94 -5.65 16.92
C ARG A 187 -10.19 -5.61 17.80
N ARG A 188 -10.47 -6.65 18.56
CA ARG A 188 -11.60 -6.68 19.50
C ARG A 188 -11.44 -5.62 20.58
N ALA A 189 -10.24 -5.52 21.18
CA ALA A 189 -9.95 -4.53 22.21
C ALA A 189 -10.07 -3.09 21.68
N ALA A 190 -9.75 -2.87 20.39
CA ALA A 190 -9.84 -1.57 19.74
C ALA A 190 -11.18 -1.31 19.02
N ALA A 191 -12.19 -2.17 19.19
CA ALA A 191 -13.48 -2.10 18.49
C ALA A 191 -13.32 -1.92 16.96
N MET A 192 -12.35 -2.62 16.36
CA MET A 192 -12.09 -2.61 14.90
C MET A 192 -12.77 -3.79 14.20
N PRO A 193 -13.01 -3.73 12.89
CA PRO A 193 -13.53 -4.87 12.13
C PRO A 193 -12.72 -6.15 12.34
N PRO A 194 -13.36 -7.33 12.50
CA PRO A 194 -14.79 -7.63 12.27
C PRO A 194 -15.72 -7.39 13.46
N PHE A 195 -15.24 -6.79 14.56
CA PHE A 195 -16.03 -6.55 15.78
C PHE A 195 -16.82 -5.24 15.73
N SER A 196 -16.62 -4.44 14.72
CA SER A 196 -17.43 -3.30 14.31
C SER A 196 -17.63 -3.30 12.81
N HIS A 197 -18.52 -2.46 12.33
CA HIS A 197 -18.83 -2.26 10.92
C HIS A 197 -18.45 -0.85 10.53
N GLN A 198 -17.82 -0.68 9.37
CA GLN A 198 -17.31 0.61 8.93
C GLN A 198 -17.80 0.94 7.52
N ALA A 199 -17.99 2.23 7.26
CA ALA A 199 -18.15 2.78 5.93
C ALA A 199 -17.29 4.04 5.81
N LEU A 200 -16.53 4.13 4.72
CA LEU A 200 -15.64 5.26 4.47
C LEU A 200 -16.21 6.12 3.35
N MET A 201 -16.52 7.36 3.69
CA MET A 201 -16.84 8.36 2.69
C MET A 201 -15.58 9.11 2.29
N ARG A 202 -15.27 9.10 0.99
CA ARG A 202 -14.16 9.81 0.39
C ARG A 202 -14.71 10.99 -0.40
N ALA A 203 -14.17 12.17 -0.19
CA ALA A 203 -14.47 13.37 -0.96
C ALA A 203 -13.19 13.92 -1.57
N ASP A 204 -13.19 14.22 -2.86
CA ASP A 204 -12.06 14.86 -3.52
C ASP A 204 -12.52 16.09 -4.34
N ALA A 205 -11.75 17.17 -4.25
CA ALA A 205 -12.05 18.43 -4.96
C ALA A 205 -10.76 19.14 -5.37
N THR A 206 -10.87 20.13 -6.26
CA THR A 206 -9.75 21.00 -6.66
C THR A 206 -9.26 21.89 -5.54
N ARG A 207 -10.12 22.18 -4.55
CA ARG A 207 -9.82 22.93 -3.33
C ARG A 207 -10.23 22.09 -2.13
N GLN A 208 -9.39 22.06 -1.11
CA GLN A 208 -9.63 21.28 0.11
C GLN A 208 -10.91 21.71 0.83
N GLU A 209 -11.19 23.02 0.82
CA GLU A 209 -12.35 23.60 1.50
C GLU A 209 -13.66 23.01 0.95
N TYR A 210 -13.74 22.73 -0.36
CA TYR A 210 -14.95 22.16 -0.96
C TYR A 210 -15.20 20.71 -0.53
N ALA A 211 -14.14 19.89 -0.50
CA ALA A 211 -14.25 18.52 -0.03
C ALA A 211 -14.62 18.48 1.47
N ARG A 212 -13.98 19.34 2.27
CA ARG A 212 -14.23 19.44 3.71
C ARG A 212 -15.65 19.93 4.01
N ALA A 213 -16.09 21.02 3.38
CA ALA A 213 -17.43 21.58 3.57
C ALA A 213 -18.54 20.57 3.19
N LEU A 214 -18.35 19.77 2.14
CA LEU A 214 -19.30 18.68 1.82
C LEU A 214 -19.40 17.70 2.97
N LEU A 215 -18.26 17.21 3.48
CA LEU A 215 -18.27 16.19 4.54
C LEU A 215 -18.76 16.74 5.88
N GLU A 216 -18.57 18.03 6.18
CA GLU A 216 -19.15 18.70 7.34
C GLU A 216 -20.68 18.73 7.24
N GLN A 217 -21.24 19.10 6.08
CA GLN A 217 -22.68 19.02 5.83
C GLN A 217 -23.21 17.59 5.93
N VAL A 218 -22.43 16.59 5.48
CA VAL A 218 -22.80 15.18 5.63
C VAL A 218 -22.87 14.77 7.09
N VAL A 219 -21.94 15.22 7.93
CA VAL A 219 -21.98 14.95 9.38
C VAL A 219 -23.26 15.53 9.99
N GLU A 220 -23.60 16.77 9.67
CA GLU A 220 -24.82 17.44 10.17
C GLU A 220 -26.09 16.69 9.73
N ARG A 221 -26.15 16.29 8.46
CA ARG A 221 -27.31 15.53 7.93
C ARG A 221 -27.40 14.13 8.54
N ALA A 222 -26.28 13.43 8.64
CA ALA A 222 -26.24 12.12 9.28
C ALA A 222 -26.73 12.18 10.74
N ALA A 223 -26.30 13.20 11.48
CA ALA A 223 -26.78 13.44 12.85
C ALA A 223 -28.28 13.74 12.89
N ALA A 224 -28.79 14.55 11.96
CA ALA A 224 -30.22 14.89 11.87
C ALA A 224 -31.11 13.68 11.51
N LEU A 225 -30.56 12.64 10.87
CA LEU A 225 -31.27 11.39 10.62
C LEU A 225 -31.56 10.59 11.89
N GLY A 226 -30.92 10.90 13.01
CA GLY A 226 -31.20 10.35 14.34
C GLY A 226 -30.96 8.86 14.47
N VAL A 227 -30.05 8.26 13.67
CA VAL A 227 -29.71 6.84 13.77
C VAL A 227 -28.73 6.64 14.92
N GLU A 228 -29.19 6.01 15.98
CA GLU A 228 -28.37 5.73 17.15
C GLU A 228 -27.32 4.64 16.90
N GLY A 229 -26.19 4.72 17.62
CA GLY A 229 -25.14 3.69 17.59
C GLY A 229 -24.21 3.78 16.38
N VAL A 230 -24.23 4.87 15.64
CA VAL A 230 -23.25 5.17 14.59
C VAL A 230 -22.37 6.34 15.04
N GLU A 231 -21.07 6.08 15.09
CA GLU A 231 -20.03 7.08 15.35
C GLU A 231 -19.50 7.63 14.03
N MET A 232 -19.11 8.90 14.03
CA MET A 232 -18.54 9.60 12.89
C MET A 232 -17.16 10.14 13.25
N TRP A 233 -16.14 9.74 12.47
CA TRP A 233 -14.75 10.12 12.67
C TRP A 233 -14.26 10.96 11.49
N GLY A 234 -14.03 12.22 11.73
CA GLY A 234 -13.66 13.21 10.71
C GLY A 234 -14.69 14.35 10.60
N PRO A 235 -14.63 15.13 9.49
CA PRO A 235 -13.78 14.99 8.31
C PRO A 235 -12.30 15.31 8.56
N VAL A 236 -11.42 14.43 8.06
CA VAL A 236 -9.96 14.56 8.16
C VAL A 236 -9.30 14.45 6.78
N PRO A 237 -8.14 15.07 6.54
CA PRO A 237 -7.37 14.82 5.32
C PRO A 237 -7.09 13.33 5.15
N ALA A 238 -7.19 12.83 3.91
CA ALA A 238 -6.77 11.45 3.61
C ALA A 238 -5.28 11.26 3.89
N PRO A 239 -4.78 10.03 4.13
CA PRO A 239 -3.34 9.74 4.30
C PRO A 239 -2.48 10.26 3.15
N MET A 240 -3.00 10.27 1.92
CA MET A 240 -2.48 11.05 0.80
C MET A 240 -3.47 12.17 0.51
N ALA A 241 -3.29 13.31 1.19
CA ALA A 241 -4.24 14.41 1.16
C ALA A 241 -4.37 15.06 -0.22
N ARG A 242 -3.32 14.98 -1.08
CA ARG A 242 -3.37 15.47 -2.46
C ARG A 242 -2.95 14.36 -3.44
N ARG A 243 -3.80 14.11 -4.44
CA ARG A 243 -3.52 13.16 -5.51
C ARG A 243 -4.01 13.70 -6.85
N ALA A 244 -3.15 13.69 -7.86
CA ALA A 244 -3.43 14.18 -9.21
C ALA A 244 -3.98 15.64 -9.25
N GLY A 245 -3.51 16.49 -8.33
CA GLY A 245 -3.93 17.89 -8.20
C GLY A 245 -5.25 18.10 -7.47
N ARG A 246 -5.85 17.04 -6.91
CA ARG A 246 -7.09 17.12 -6.13
C ARG A 246 -6.80 16.85 -4.65
N HIS A 247 -7.50 17.56 -3.79
CA HIS A 247 -7.46 17.40 -2.34
C HIS A 247 -8.49 16.39 -1.90
N ARG A 248 -8.08 15.48 -1.02
CA ARG A 248 -8.86 14.33 -0.55
C ARG A 248 -9.12 14.45 0.95
N VAL A 249 -10.38 14.27 1.32
CA VAL A 249 -10.85 14.31 2.72
C VAL A 249 -11.69 13.06 2.97
N HIS A 250 -11.58 12.50 4.15
CA HIS A 250 -12.25 11.27 4.57
C HIS A 250 -13.17 11.53 5.75
N LEU A 251 -14.30 10.82 5.77
CA LEU A 251 -15.21 10.70 6.91
C LEU A 251 -15.52 9.22 7.09
N LEU A 252 -15.19 8.68 8.27
CA LEU A 252 -15.44 7.29 8.62
C LEU A 252 -16.71 7.21 9.48
N PHE A 253 -17.63 6.35 9.08
CA PHE A 253 -18.77 5.91 9.89
C PHE A 253 -18.43 4.55 10.51
N GLN A 254 -18.68 4.41 11.81
CA GLN A 254 -18.45 3.16 12.53
C GLN A 254 -19.65 2.83 13.42
N ALA A 255 -20.02 1.56 13.49
CA ALA A 255 -21.05 1.07 14.35
C ALA A 255 -20.74 -0.34 14.88
N ASN A 256 -21.14 -0.63 16.11
CA ASN A 256 -21.03 -1.98 16.69
C ASN A 256 -22.07 -2.94 16.11
N ARG A 257 -23.16 -2.43 15.57
CA ARG A 257 -24.24 -3.20 14.94
C ARG A 257 -24.37 -2.83 13.46
N ARG A 258 -24.41 -3.86 12.63
CA ARG A 258 -24.51 -3.69 11.17
C ARG A 258 -25.80 -2.99 10.76
N GLU A 259 -26.90 -3.30 11.47
CA GLU A 259 -28.22 -2.74 11.19
C GLU A 259 -28.23 -1.22 11.35
N ALA A 260 -27.57 -0.70 12.40
CA ALA A 260 -27.47 0.73 12.65
C ALA A 260 -26.73 1.44 11.49
N LEU A 261 -25.56 0.91 11.09
CA LEU A 261 -24.83 1.47 9.97
C LEU A 261 -25.66 1.43 8.68
N HIS A 262 -26.30 0.31 8.36
CA HIS A 262 -27.14 0.16 7.17
C HIS A 262 -28.33 1.12 7.17
N ALA A 263 -29.01 1.32 8.31
CA ALA A 263 -30.13 2.24 8.43
C ALA A 263 -29.73 3.68 8.08
N LEU A 264 -28.52 4.11 8.50
CA LEU A 264 -27.96 5.39 8.09
C LEU A 264 -27.62 5.42 6.59
N LEU A 265 -26.90 4.41 6.11
CA LEU A 265 -26.37 4.39 4.74
C LEU A 265 -27.45 4.24 3.67
N GLN A 266 -28.62 3.68 3.99
CA GLN A 266 -29.76 3.63 3.06
C GLN A 266 -30.37 5.00 2.79
N ARG A 267 -30.30 5.91 3.75
CA ARG A 267 -30.91 7.26 3.66
C ARG A 267 -29.90 8.32 3.20
N LEU A 268 -28.66 8.21 3.65
CA LEU A 268 -27.63 9.23 3.47
C LEU A 268 -27.31 9.59 2.01
N PRO A 269 -27.23 8.65 1.03
CA PRO A 269 -26.94 9.00 -0.36
C PRO A 269 -27.97 9.92 -1.01
N ALA A 270 -29.27 9.78 -0.68
CA ALA A 270 -30.32 10.68 -1.16
C ALA A 270 -30.13 12.09 -0.59
N GLU A 271 -29.88 12.20 0.70
CA GLU A 271 -29.57 13.48 1.35
C GLU A 271 -28.36 14.19 0.71
N ILE A 272 -27.28 13.43 0.41
CA ILE A 272 -26.08 13.98 -0.24
C ILE A 272 -26.35 14.45 -1.66
N ALA A 273 -27.18 13.73 -2.43
CA ALA A 273 -27.51 14.08 -3.80
C ALA A 273 -28.20 15.47 -3.87
N ASP A 274 -28.99 15.80 -2.87
CA ASP A 274 -29.69 17.09 -2.77
C ASP A 274 -28.79 18.26 -2.32
N MET A 275 -27.58 17.97 -1.85
CA MET A 275 -26.64 19.02 -1.42
C MET A 275 -26.04 19.73 -2.64
N GLY A 276 -26.14 21.06 -2.69
CA GLY A 276 -25.48 21.86 -3.72
C GLY A 276 -23.95 21.69 -3.74
N ALA A 277 -23.34 21.43 -2.60
CA ALA A 277 -21.90 21.17 -2.45
C ALA A 277 -21.46 19.89 -3.17
N ALA A 278 -22.31 18.85 -3.23
CA ALA A 278 -22.02 17.58 -3.88
C ALA A 278 -21.76 17.72 -5.39
N LYS A 279 -22.33 18.71 -6.06
CA LYS A 279 -22.14 18.96 -7.49
C LYS A 279 -20.69 19.36 -7.88
N ARG A 280 -19.92 19.89 -6.93
CA ARG A 280 -18.54 20.38 -7.14
C ARG A 280 -17.47 19.44 -6.62
N VAL A 281 -17.87 18.37 -5.93
CA VAL A 281 -17.00 17.42 -5.25
C VAL A 281 -17.23 16.02 -5.81
N ARG A 282 -16.16 15.31 -6.12
CA ARG A 282 -16.28 13.86 -6.38
C ARG A 282 -16.34 13.17 -5.03
N TRP A 283 -17.33 12.35 -4.82
CA TRP A 283 -17.45 11.59 -3.59
C TRP A 283 -17.79 10.13 -3.86
N SER A 284 -17.43 9.28 -2.95
CA SER A 284 -17.80 7.88 -2.93
C SER A 284 -18.02 7.41 -1.51
N LEU A 285 -18.92 6.45 -1.34
CA LEU A 285 -19.20 5.78 -0.09
C LEU A 285 -18.85 4.30 -0.26
N ASP A 286 -17.92 3.83 0.55
CA ASP A 286 -17.34 2.48 0.50
C ASP A 286 -17.71 1.76 1.80
N VAL A 287 -18.52 0.72 1.69
CA VAL A 287 -18.98 -0.08 2.84
C VAL A 287 -18.03 -1.25 3.03
N ASP A 288 -17.62 -1.49 4.27
CA ASP A 288 -16.58 -2.46 4.63
C ASP A 288 -15.27 -2.23 3.82
N PRO A 289 -14.68 -1.01 3.89
CA PRO A 289 -13.56 -0.63 3.05
C PRO A 289 -12.38 -1.60 3.24
N VAL A 290 -11.80 -2.01 2.11
CA VAL A 290 -10.62 -2.92 2.10
C VAL A 290 -9.37 -2.18 2.56
N ASP A 291 -9.29 -0.87 2.29
CA ASP A 291 -8.24 0.02 2.75
C ASP A 291 -8.82 1.40 3.15
N LEU A 292 -8.07 2.10 3.99
CA LEU A 292 -8.43 3.45 4.45
C LEU A 292 -7.65 4.55 3.71
N TYR A 293 -7.02 4.25 2.55
CA TYR A 293 -6.24 5.18 1.74
C TYR A 293 -7.02 5.86 0.62
#